data_69195c302fc3c77a33bb92a9bec2ce42
#
_entry.id   69195c302fc3c77a33bb92a9bec2ce42
#
_cell.length_a   1.000
_cell.length_b   1.000
_cell.length_c   1.000
_cell.angle_alpha   90.00
_cell.angle_beta   90.00
_cell.angle_gamma   90.00
#
_symmetry.space_group_name_H-M   'P 1'
#
loop_
_entity.id
_entity.type
_entity.pdbx_description
1 polymer ?
#
loop_
_entity_poly.entity_id
_entity_poly.type
_entity_poly.pdbx_seq_one_letter_code
_entity_poly.pdbx_strand_id
1 'polypeptide(L)'
;MKAQVLLPKVFNFSFTYKTKKEKLTPGDIVEVPFGKEKVIGVVWPSESFAPKDIKIKNIYKKIGKTSLNKNFINFMKWFAMYNVTPIGLVLKMVIGGNKNLFIKNDKNFDLRVIKAKRFNLNKEQNDALKFLQIPLFRC
;
A
#
# COMPACT_ATOMS: atom_id res chain seq x y z
N MET A 1 -4.87 -6.11 -22.49
CA MET A 1 -3.70 -6.44 -21.62
C MET A 1 -4.20 -7.17 -20.37
N LYS A 2 -3.31 -7.91 -19.69
CA LYS A 2 -3.61 -8.57 -18.40
C LYS A 2 -2.81 -7.87 -17.30
N ALA A 3 -3.39 -7.75 -16.09
CA ALA A 3 -2.74 -7.20 -14.93
C ALA A 3 -2.94 -8.15 -13.74
N GLN A 4 -1.91 -8.28 -12.90
CA GLN A 4 -1.98 -9.00 -11.65
C GLN A 4 -2.45 -8.04 -10.57
N VAL A 5 -3.47 -8.42 -9.80
CA VAL A 5 -4.04 -7.58 -8.74
C VAL A 5 -4.04 -8.36 -7.43
N LEU A 6 -3.34 -7.81 -6.43
CA LEU A 6 -3.40 -8.29 -5.07
C LEU A 6 -4.66 -7.75 -4.39
N LEU A 7 -5.40 -8.63 -3.74
CA LEU A 7 -6.64 -8.27 -3.04
C LEU A 7 -6.41 -8.24 -1.52
N PRO A 8 -7.09 -7.34 -0.77
CA PRO A 8 -7.01 -7.27 0.69
C PRO A 8 -7.84 -8.38 1.36
N LYS A 9 -7.51 -9.61 1.06
CA LYS A 9 -8.17 -10.84 1.53
C LYS A 9 -7.10 -11.85 2.00
N VAL A 10 -7.52 -12.97 2.56
CA VAL A 10 -6.62 -14.02 3.10
C VAL A 10 -5.96 -14.82 1.96
N PHE A 11 -5.32 -14.13 1.03
CA PHE A 11 -4.63 -14.79 -0.07
C PHE A 11 -3.15 -14.41 -0.09
N ASN A 12 -2.32 -15.37 -0.45
CA ASN A 12 -0.88 -15.18 -0.58
C ASN A 12 -0.44 -15.02 -2.05
N PHE A 13 -1.39 -14.74 -2.93
CA PHE A 13 -1.18 -14.59 -4.37
C PHE A 13 -2.07 -13.49 -4.97
N SER A 14 -1.69 -13.03 -6.14
CA SER A 14 -2.45 -12.04 -6.93
C SER A 14 -3.37 -12.72 -7.94
N PHE A 15 -4.45 -12.04 -8.31
CA PHE A 15 -5.42 -12.51 -9.29
C PHE A 15 -5.21 -11.81 -10.63
N THR A 16 -5.44 -12.54 -11.71
CA THR A 16 -5.33 -12.00 -13.07
C THR A 16 -6.65 -11.34 -13.49
N TYR A 17 -6.55 -10.09 -13.95
CA TYR A 17 -7.65 -9.32 -14.50
C TYR A 17 -7.31 -8.79 -15.90
N LYS A 18 -8.34 -8.50 -16.73
CA LYS A 18 -8.17 -7.81 -18.00
C LYS A 18 -8.27 -6.30 -17.80
N THR A 19 -7.40 -5.53 -18.46
CA THR A 19 -7.49 -4.06 -18.54
C THR A 19 -7.86 -3.66 -19.96
N LYS A 20 -8.83 -2.72 -20.10
CA LYS A 20 -9.37 -2.36 -21.42
C LYS A 20 -8.59 -1.24 -22.11
N LYS A 21 -8.16 -0.19 -21.41
CA LYS A 21 -7.57 1.02 -22.02
C LYS A 21 -6.46 1.68 -21.21
N GLU A 22 -6.33 1.41 -19.93
CA GLU A 22 -5.39 2.12 -19.08
C GLU A 22 -4.08 1.36 -18.96
N LYS A 23 -2.96 2.06 -19.15
CA LYS A 23 -1.63 1.54 -18.85
C LYS A 23 -1.47 1.51 -17.34
N LEU A 24 -1.64 0.33 -16.75
CA LEU A 24 -1.47 0.12 -15.32
C LEU A 24 -0.01 -0.21 -15.01
N THR A 25 0.47 0.37 -13.93
CA THR A 25 1.81 0.13 -13.39
C THR A 25 1.72 -0.58 -12.04
N PRO A 26 2.74 -1.38 -11.65
CA PRO A 26 2.78 -1.95 -10.31
C PRO A 26 2.64 -0.87 -9.23
N GLY A 27 1.77 -1.12 -8.25
CA GLY A 27 1.44 -0.16 -7.21
C GLY A 27 0.15 0.62 -7.45
N ASP A 28 -0.38 0.64 -8.67
CA ASP A 28 -1.65 1.32 -8.97
C ASP A 28 -2.81 0.69 -8.21
N ILE A 29 -3.66 1.55 -7.68
CA ILE A 29 -4.85 1.14 -6.93
C ILE A 29 -6.02 1.02 -7.91
N VAL A 30 -6.69 -0.12 -7.88
CA VAL A 30 -7.75 -0.46 -8.83
C VAL A 30 -8.98 -1.03 -8.14
N GLU A 31 -10.15 -0.77 -8.70
CA GLU A 31 -11.39 -1.42 -8.30
C GLU A 31 -11.67 -2.61 -9.22
N VAL A 32 -11.87 -3.78 -8.63
CA VAL A 32 -12.07 -5.04 -9.35
C VAL A 32 -13.27 -5.82 -8.82
N PRO A 33 -13.93 -6.63 -9.66
CA PRO A 33 -14.98 -7.53 -9.21
C PRO A 33 -14.37 -8.77 -8.55
N PHE A 34 -14.81 -9.08 -7.33
CA PHE A 34 -14.44 -10.30 -6.63
C PHE A 34 -15.71 -10.98 -6.07
N GLY A 35 -16.07 -12.13 -6.61
CA GLY A 35 -17.38 -12.73 -6.35
C GLY A 35 -18.51 -11.83 -6.83
N LYS A 36 -19.39 -11.43 -5.90
CA LYS A 36 -20.49 -10.48 -6.09
C LYS A 36 -20.11 -9.05 -5.66
N GLU A 37 -18.95 -8.86 -5.04
CA GLU A 37 -18.51 -7.59 -4.47
C GLU A 37 -17.56 -6.84 -5.40
N LYS A 38 -17.48 -5.51 -5.19
CA LYS A 38 -16.40 -4.67 -5.72
C LYS A 38 -15.34 -4.50 -4.64
N VAL A 39 -14.11 -4.83 -4.97
CA VAL A 39 -13.00 -4.79 -4.02
C VAL A 39 -11.91 -3.88 -4.55
N ILE A 40 -11.32 -3.08 -3.66
CA ILE A 40 -10.15 -2.28 -3.97
C ILE A 40 -8.92 -3.18 -3.82
N GLY A 41 -8.13 -3.28 -4.88
CA GLY A 41 -6.87 -4.02 -4.89
C GLY A 41 -5.73 -3.17 -5.42
N VAL A 42 -4.53 -3.74 -5.45
CA VAL A 42 -3.32 -3.08 -5.94
C VAL A 42 -2.71 -3.91 -7.07
N VAL A 43 -2.33 -3.25 -8.16
CA VAL A 43 -1.58 -3.89 -9.23
C VAL A 43 -0.24 -4.37 -8.68
N TRP A 44 -0.03 -5.69 -8.75
CA TRP A 44 1.08 -6.35 -8.08
C TRP A 44 2.15 -6.81 -9.06
N PRO A 45 3.43 -6.59 -8.75
CA PRO A 45 4.53 -7.09 -9.58
C PRO A 45 4.70 -8.60 -9.36
N SER A 46 3.94 -9.39 -10.06
CA SER A 46 4.10 -10.85 -10.11
C SER A 46 3.88 -11.36 -11.52
N GLU A 47 4.41 -12.51 -11.82
CA GLU A 47 4.15 -13.18 -13.09
C GLU A 47 2.68 -13.59 -13.19
N SER A 48 2.13 -13.53 -14.40
CA SER A 48 0.73 -13.87 -14.60
C SER A 48 0.55 -15.38 -14.60
N PHE A 49 0.06 -15.89 -13.50
CA PHE A 49 -0.44 -17.25 -13.43
C PHE A 49 -1.97 -17.21 -13.63
N ALA A 50 -2.40 -17.39 -14.86
CA ALA A 50 -3.81 -17.55 -15.17
C ALA A 50 -4.04 -19.00 -15.58
N PRO A 51 -4.80 -19.79 -14.81
CA PRO A 51 -5.27 -21.10 -15.25
C PRO A 51 -6.03 -20.95 -16.58
N LYS A 52 -5.85 -21.90 -17.49
CA LYS A 52 -6.40 -21.78 -18.87
C LYS A 52 -7.93 -21.71 -18.92
N ASP A 53 -8.63 -22.22 -17.92
CA ASP A 53 -10.09 -22.43 -17.93
C ASP A 53 -10.88 -21.40 -17.09
N ILE A 54 -10.25 -20.36 -16.55
CA ILE A 54 -10.94 -19.36 -15.73
C ILE A 54 -11.29 -18.14 -16.57
N LYS A 55 -12.59 -17.77 -16.57
CA LYS A 55 -13.09 -16.54 -17.18
C LYS A 55 -12.51 -15.31 -16.47
N ILE A 56 -11.51 -14.68 -17.07
CA ILE A 56 -10.83 -13.51 -16.52
C ILE A 56 -11.78 -12.30 -16.58
N LYS A 57 -12.06 -11.69 -15.42
CA LYS A 57 -12.90 -10.50 -15.30
C LYS A 57 -12.11 -9.23 -15.63
N ASN A 58 -12.83 -8.15 -15.97
CA ASN A 58 -12.24 -6.85 -16.27
C ASN A 58 -12.06 -6.03 -14.99
N ILE A 59 -11.02 -5.21 -14.95
CA ILE A 59 -10.85 -4.13 -13.97
C ILE A 59 -11.94 -3.09 -14.25
N TYR A 60 -12.62 -2.59 -13.21
CA TYR A 60 -13.63 -1.55 -13.36
C TYR A 60 -12.98 -0.20 -13.66
N LYS A 61 -12.05 0.25 -12.79
CA LYS A 61 -11.37 1.52 -12.93
C LYS A 61 -10.10 1.57 -12.06
N LYS A 62 -9.19 2.46 -12.43
CA LYS A 62 -8.09 2.91 -11.57
C LYS A 62 -8.62 3.94 -10.58
N ILE A 63 -8.21 3.84 -9.31
CA ILE A 63 -8.62 4.76 -8.25
C ILE A 63 -7.47 5.73 -7.97
N GLY A 64 -7.76 7.04 -8.08
CA GLY A 64 -6.81 8.10 -7.77
C GLY A 64 -5.58 8.14 -8.68
N LYS A 65 -4.69 9.07 -8.40
CA LYS A 65 -3.38 9.21 -9.06
C LYS A 65 -2.25 8.61 -8.24
N THR A 66 -2.52 8.32 -6.97
CA THR A 66 -1.54 7.79 -6.04
C THR A 66 -1.31 6.30 -6.29
N SER A 67 -0.06 5.89 -6.36
CA SER A 67 0.36 4.49 -6.45
C SER A 67 1.33 4.16 -5.32
N LEU A 68 1.36 2.90 -4.90
CA LEU A 68 2.35 2.41 -3.95
C LEU A 68 3.72 2.35 -4.65
N ASN A 69 4.73 2.95 -4.05
CA ASN A 69 6.07 2.90 -4.61
C ASN A 69 6.71 1.51 -4.44
N LYS A 70 7.75 1.25 -5.24
CA LYS A 70 8.47 -0.04 -5.24
C LYS A 70 9.03 -0.42 -3.87
N ASN A 71 9.56 0.55 -3.13
CA ASN A 71 10.16 0.29 -1.81
C ASN A 71 9.10 -0.15 -0.81
N PHE A 72 7.92 0.46 -0.86
CA PHE A 72 6.82 0.08 0.01
C PHE A 72 6.25 -1.30 -0.34
N ILE A 73 6.17 -1.65 -1.63
CA ILE A 73 5.81 -3.00 -2.08
C ILE A 73 6.81 -4.03 -1.55
N ASN A 74 8.11 -3.74 -1.63
CA ASN A 74 9.15 -4.62 -1.10
C ASN A 74 9.07 -4.75 0.43
N PHE A 75 8.80 -3.65 1.13
CA PHE A 75 8.54 -3.67 2.57
C PHE A 75 7.35 -4.56 2.93
N MET A 76 6.24 -4.46 2.20
CA MET A 76 5.07 -5.31 2.42
C MET A 76 5.40 -6.81 2.23
N LYS A 77 6.20 -7.15 1.22
CA LYS A 77 6.66 -8.52 0.99
C LYS A 77 7.50 -9.04 2.15
N TRP A 78 8.47 -8.24 2.58
CA TRP A 78 9.31 -8.56 3.72
C TRP A 78 8.48 -8.71 5.00
N PHE A 79 7.57 -7.78 5.27
CA PHE A 79 6.71 -7.81 6.45
C PHE A 79 5.80 -9.05 6.48
N ALA A 80 5.22 -9.42 5.34
CA ALA A 80 4.40 -10.63 5.21
C ALA A 80 5.21 -11.89 5.51
N MET A 81 6.42 -11.99 4.97
CA MET A 81 7.33 -13.10 5.19
C MET A 81 7.79 -13.18 6.64
N TYR A 82 8.21 -12.07 7.23
CA TYR A 82 8.68 -12.00 8.61
C TYR A 82 7.60 -12.40 9.62
N ASN A 83 6.35 -11.98 9.41
CA ASN A 83 5.23 -12.30 10.30
C ASN A 83 4.48 -13.57 9.90
N VAL A 84 4.96 -14.32 8.90
CA VAL A 84 4.28 -15.54 8.39
C VAL A 84 2.79 -15.26 8.07
N THR A 85 2.52 -14.09 7.50
CA THR A 85 1.16 -13.60 7.27
C THR A 85 0.88 -13.50 5.76
N PRO A 86 -0.30 -13.93 5.27
CA PRO A 86 -0.67 -13.76 3.87
C PRO A 86 -0.56 -12.31 3.42
N ILE A 87 0.11 -12.05 2.29
CA ILE A 87 0.38 -10.70 1.78
C ILE A 87 -0.91 -9.88 1.56
N GLY A 88 -2.03 -10.54 1.23
CA GLY A 88 -3.32 -9.88 1.11
C GLY A 88 -3.86 -9.32 2.43
N LEU A 89 -3.50 -9.90 3.58
CA LEU A 89 -3.85 -9.33 4.89
C LEU A 89 -2.97 -8.11 5.21
N VAL A 90 -1.70 -8.15 4.84
CA VAL A 90 -0.81 -6.97 4.94
C VAL A 90 -1.39 -5.82 4.11
N LEU A 91 -1.83 -6.10 2.88
CA LEU A 91 -2.51 -5.12 2.05
C LEU A 91 -3.80 -4.60 2.71
N LYS A 92 -4.55 -5.47 3.39
CA LYS A 92 -5.77 -5.06 4.12
C LYS A 92 -5.45 -4.07 5.24
N MET A 93 -4.35 -4.24 5.97
CA MET A 93 -3.89 -3.27 6.97
C MET A 93 -3.58 -1.91 6.34
N VAL A 94 -2.90 -1.90 5.19
CA VAL A 94 -2.53 -0.68 4.47
C VAL A 94 -3.76 0.07 3.95
N ILE A 95 -4.70 -0.64 3.30
CA ILE A 95 -5.89 -0.03 2.69
C ILE A 95 -7.00 0.21 3.72
N GLY A 96 -7.12 -0.68 4.73
CA GLY A 96 -8.23 -0.71 5.68
C GLY A 96 -8.28 0.48 6.62
N GLY A 97 -7.13 1.08 6.94
CA GLY A 97 -7.02 2.21 7.86
C GLY A 97 -7.59 3.52 7.31
N ASN A 98 -7.65 3.70 5.99
CA ASN A 98 -8.12 4.96 5.41
C ASN A 98 -8.54 4.82 3.94
N LYS A 99 -9.70 4.24 3.71
CA LYS A 99 -10.30 4.18 2.36
C LYS A 99 -10.38 5.55 1.68
N ASN A 100 -10.53 6.61 2.46
CA ASN A 100 -10.62 7.98 1.97
C ASN A 100 -9.30 8.55 1.46
N LEU A 101 -8.14 8.05 1.92
CA LEU A 101 -6.83 8.50 1.42
C LEU A 101 -6.61 8.17 -0.05
N PHE A 102 -7.21 7.07 -0.53
CA PHE A 102 -7.08 6.63 -1.91
C PHE A 102 -8.18 7.16 -2.83
N ILE A 103 -9.29 7.65 -2.25
CA ILE A 103 -10.48 8.09 -2.99
C ILE A 103 -10.54 9.61 -3.13
N LYS A 104 -10.01 10.36 -2.17
CA LYS A 104 -10.00 11.83 -2.24
C LYS A 104 -8.98 12.31 -3.26
N ASN A 105 -9.51 12.84 -4.36
CA ASN A 105 -8.75 13.68 -5.27
C ASN A 105 -8.11 14.86 -4.53
N ASP A 106 -6.86 15.09 -4.80
CA ASP A 106 -6.00 16.30 -4.85
C ASP A 106 -6.61 17.65 -4.43
N LYS A 107 -7.38 17.74 -3.37
CA LYS A 107 -7.62 19.04 -2.75
C LYS A 107 -7.02 18.96 -1.35
N ASN A 108 -5.79 19.46 -1.29
CA ASN A 108 -5.07 19.79 -0.08
C ASN A 108 -5.06 18.65 0.97
N PHE A 109 -4.18 17.70 0.76
CA PHE A 109 -3.55 17.09 1.91
C PHE A 109 -2.72 18.20 2.56
N ASP A 110 -3.44 19.11 3.20
CA ASP A 110 -2.85 20.02 4.15
C ASP A 110 -2.28 19.12 5.23
N LEU A 111 -1.00 18.79 5.06
CA LEU A 111 -0.18 18.39 6.18
C LEU A 111 -0.22 19.62 7.09
N ARG A 112 -1.30 19.77 7.83
CA ARG A 112 -1.26 20.57 9.03
C ARG A 112 -0.12 19.95 9.80
N VAL A 113 1.04 20.57 9.64
CA VAL A 113 2.14 20.35 10.55
C VAL A 113 1.50 20.53 11.89
N ILE A 114 1.17 19.41 12.54
CA ILE A 114 0.72 19.42 13.93
C ILE A 114 1.90 20.09 14.58
N LYS A 115 1.76 21.40 14.87
CA LYS A 115 2.79 22.13 15.60
C LYS A 115 2.99 21.31 16.84
N ALA A 116 4.07 20.53 16.85
CA ALA A 116 4.38 19.64 17.95
C ALA A 116 4.32 20.52 19.19
N LYS A 117 3.41 20.21 20.10
CA LYS A 117 3.29 20.91 21.37
C LYS A 117 4.71 20.83 21.96
N ARG A 118 5.41 21.96 22.11
CA ARG A 118 6.72 21.97 22.74
C ARG A 118 6.51 21.43 24.15
N PHE A 119 6.90 20.20 24.38
CA PHE A 119 6.92 19.63 25.70
C PHE A 119 8.07 20.29 26.47
N ASN A 120 7.77 20.83 27.65
CA ASN A 120 8.82 21.25 28.57
C ASN A 120 9.48 19.98 29.12
N LEU A 121 10.67 19.70 28.62
CA LEU A 121 11.46 18.57 29.08
C LEU A 121 11.96 18.85 30.49
N ASN A 122 11.93 17.87 31.37
CA ASN A 122 12.60 17.97 32.68
C ASN A 122 14.13 17.94 32.47
N LYS A 123 14.88 18.19 33.57
CA LYS A 123 16.35 18.27 33.53
C LYS A 123 16.97 17.00 32.98
N GLU A 124 16.53 15.83 33.44
CA GLU A 124 17.07 14.53 33.05
C GLU A 124 16.79 14.24 31.55
N GLN A 125 15.60 14.60 31.06
CA GLN A 125 15.24 14.47 29.64
C GLN A 125 16.07 15.39 28.74
N ASN A 126 16.36 16.62 29.21
CA ASN A 126 17.22 17.53 28.48
C ASN A 126 18.69 17.01 28.43
N ASP A 127 19.16 16.44 29.49
CA ASP A 127 20.51 15.89 29.55
C ASP A 127 20.62 14.64 28.65
N ALA A 128 19.64 13.77 28.68
CA ALA A 128 19.56 12.64 27.75
C ALA A 128 19.50 13.09 26.27
N LEU A 129 18.74 14.13 25.98
CA LEU A 129 18.66 14.67 24.62
C LEU A 129 20.00 15.23 24.13
N LYS A 130 20.75 15.92 25.00
CA LYS A 130 22.10 16.40 24.69
C LYS A 130 23.05 15.24 24.39
N PHE A 131 22.95 14.14 25.13
CA PHE A 131 23.72 12.92 24.88
C PHE A 131 23.43 12.29 23.55
N LEU A 132 22.14 12.25 23.10
CA LEU A 132 21.71 11.72 21.83
C LEU A 132 22.06 12.63 20.63
N GLN A 133 22.29 13.92 20.86
CA GLN A 133 22.70 14.89 19.83
C GLN A 133 24.21 14.88 19.54
N ILE A 134 25.00 14.08 20.25
CA ILE A 134 26.39 13.84 19.90
C ILE A 134 26.40 13.05 18.59
N PRO A 135 26.96 13.56 17.48
CA PRO A 135 26.93 12.89 16.19
C PRO A 135 27.80 11.63 16.25
N LEU A 136 27.17 10.49 16.51
CA LEU A 136 27.78 9.16 16.45
C LEU A 136 28.02 8.66 15.01
N PHE A 137 27.79 9.51 14.02
CA PHE A 137 28.04 9.18 12.61
C PHE A 137 28.80 10.30 11.90
N ARG A 138 30.10 10.36 12.17
CA ARG A 138 31.08 10.75 11.18
C ARG A 138 31.92 9.51 10.90
N CYS A 139 31.55 8.78 9.89
CA CYS A 139 32.42 7.93 9.09
C CYS A 139 32.27 8.37 7.65
#